data_f0fa538133db7671fcc71681db1d99a3
#
_entry.id   f0fa538133db7671fcc71681db1d99a3
#
_cell.length_a   1.000
_cell.length_b   1.000
_cell.length_c   1.000
_cell.angle_alpha   90.00
_cell.angle_beta   90.00
_cell.angle_gamma   90.00
#
_symmetry.space_group_name_H-M   'P 1'
#
loop_
_entity.id
_entity.type
_entity.pdbx_description
1 polymer ?
#
loop_
_entity_poly.entity_id
_entity_poly.type
_entity_poly.pdbx_seq_one_letter_code
_entity_poly.pdbx_strand_id
1 'polypeptide(L)'
;HKVPEFRNKFIAMESTGKAYLFYVDPFDFRIEIVQTFTLPGISNKMNLEGFAIFNSAQGQIFLYGDRGSNKRNSTLITAFYDPTNHNIYEINKFEIELPIPKKSKRNIADLTIDINGGVWTSATSDPGNNGPFKTAIYQIGQMNNTGTFDFNHPSLLSPLMVIENQKVEAMIFDKGDLILMTDNENYGATYLRIKEAFNE
;
A
#
# COMPACT_ATOMS: atom_id res chain seq x y z
N HIS A 1 -6.55 6.16 2.95
CA HIS A 1 -6.59 5.10 3.96
C HIS A 1 -7.30 5.58 5.22
N LYS A 2 -8.17 4.74 5.77
CA LYS A 2 -8.85 5.02 7.04
C LYS A 2 -7.85 4.91 8.19
N VAL A 3 -7.87 5.89 9.10
CA VAL A 3 -7.05 5.85 10.31
C VAL A 3 -7.74 4.92 11.32
N PRO A 4 -7.10 3.81 11.73
CA PRO A 4 -7.65 2.94 12.78
C PRO A 4 -7.93 3.75 14.05
N GLU A 5 -8.94 3.31 14.83
CA GLU A 5 -9.37 3.93 16.09
C GLU A 5 -10.03 5.33 15.98
N PHE A 6 -9.85 6.04 14.88
CA PHE A 6 -10.50 7.34 14.66
C PHE A 6 -11.67 7.19 13.68
N ARG A 7 -12.89 7.33 14.18
CA ARG A 7 -14.07 7.34 13.31
C ARG A 7 -13.98 8.51 12.33
N ASN A 8 -14.20 8.21 11.04
CA ASN A 8 -14.28 9.19 9.96
C ASN A 8 -13.00 10.02 9.71
N LYS A 9 -11.84 9.56 10.20
CA LYS A 9 -10.54 10.16 9.83
C LYS A 9 -9.82 9.28 8.83
N PHE A 10 -9.20 9.95 7.87
CA PHE A 10 -8.51 9.31 6.75
C PHE A 10 -7.20 10.01 6.47
N ILE A 11 -6.25 9.30 5.87
CA ILE A 11 -5.03 9.86 5.30
C ILE A 11 -5.05 9.67 3.79
N ALA A 12 -4.80 10.74 3.06
CA ALA A 12 -4.46 10.72 1.65
C ALA A 12 -2.99 11.12 1.47
N MET A 13 -2.33 10.53 0.48
CA MET A 13 -0.93 10.76 0.18
C MET A 13 -0.77 11.14 -1.29
N GLU A 14 0.03 12.17 -1.56
CA GLU A 14 0.54 12.47 -2.88
C GLU A 14 1.76 11.59 -3.18
N SER A 15 2.01 11.33 -4.44
CA SER A 15 3.19 10.56 -4.90
C SER A 15 4.53 11.18 -4.49
N THR A 16 4.55 12.46 -4.17
CA THR A 16 5.70 13.21 -3.66
C THR A 16 5.92 13.04 -2.16
N GLY A 17 4.97 12.38 -1.45
CA GLY A 17 5.02 12.14 -0.02
C GLY A 17 4.39 13.23 0.84
N LYS A 18 3.74 14.22 0.25
CA LYS A 18 2.87 15.11 1.01
C LYS A 18 1.61 14.34 1.39
N ALA A 19 1.23 14.40 2.65
CA ALA A 19 0.10 13.67 3.19
C ALA A 19 -0.87 14.60 3.92
N TYR A 20 -2.14 14.22 3.91
CA TYR A 20 -3.25 14.96 4.47
C TYR A 20 -4.04 14.06 5.41
N LEU A 21 -4.08 14.41 6.69
CA LEU A 21 -5.05 13.87 7.62
C LEU A 21 -6.32 14.69 7.49
N PHE A 22 -7.44 14.05 7.20
CA PHE A 22 -8.72 14.71 7.03
C PHE A 22 -9.84 13.94 7.72
N TYR A 23 -10.88 14.67 8.08
CA TYR A 23 -12.13 14.18 8.61
C TYR A 23 -13.21 14.24 7.54
N VAL A 24 -14.07 13.24 7.48
CA VAL A 24 -15.26 13.22 6.64
C VAL A 24 -16.48 13.23 7.54
N ASP A 25 -17.29 14.27 7.46
CA ASP A 25 -18.54 14.34 8.21
C ASP A 25 -19.49 13.22 7.76
N PRO A 26 -20.00 12.38 8.68
CA PRO A 26 -20.84 11.25 8.31
C PRO A 26 -22.25 11.64 7.85
N PHE A 27 -22.68 12.89 8.03
CA PHE A 27 -24.03 13.35 7.69
C PHE A 27 -24.09 14.05 6.34
N ASP A 28 -23.14 14.95 6.09
CA ASP A 28 -23.13 15.77 4.86
C ASP A 28 -21.91 15.51 3.96
N PHE A 29 -21.03 14.58 4.36
CA PHE A 29 -19.82 14.19 3.65
C PHE A 29 -18.81 15.32 3.41
N ARG A 30 -18.91 16.44 4.16
CA ARG A 30 -17.90 17.48 4.10
C ARG A 30 -16.54 16.93 4.51
N ILE A 31 -15.52 17.39 3.79
CA ILE A 31 -14.12 17.07 4.07
C ILE A 31 -13.48 18.25 4.78
N GLU A 32 -12.87 17.99 5.93
CA GLU A 32 -12.09 18.96 6.69
C GLU A 32 -10.66 18.46 6.81
N ILE A 33 -9.68 19.24 6.33
CA ILE A 33 -8.26 18.93 6.50
C ILE A 33 -7.87 19.25 7.94
N VAL A 34 -7.53 18.22 8.70
CA VAL A 34 -7.11 18.34 10.11
C VAL A 34 -5.64 18.72 10.18
N GLN A 35 -4.80 18.08 9.34
CA GLN A 35 -3.34 18.27 9.34
C GLN A 35 -2.75 17.96 7.98
N THR A 36 -1.67 18.65 7.63
CA THR A 36 -0.83 18.37 6.48
C THR A 36 0.59 18.11 6.98
N PHE A 37 1.24 17.07 6.47
CA PHE A 37 2.62 16.73 6.81
C PHE A 37 3.34 16.11 5.62
N THR A 38 4.66 16.02 5.72
CA THR A 38 5.48 15.35 4.71
C THR A 38 6.02 14.05 5.28
N LEU A 39 5.83 12.96 4.56
CA LEU A 39 6.39 11.66 4.92
C LEU A 39 7.92 11.70 4.80
N PRO A 40 8.66 11.29 5.84
CA PRO A 40 10.11 11.36 5.83
C PRO A 40 10.75 10.23 4.99
N GLY A 41 12.06 10.34 4.76
CA GLY A 41 12.84 9.29 4.10
C GLY A 41 12.69 9.20 2.59
N ILE A 42 11.90 10.06 1.97
CA ILE A 42 11.61 10.08 0.54
C ILE A 42 12.72 10.83 -0.22
N SER A 43 13.10 10.33 -1.37
CA SER A 43 14.00 11.02 -2.30
C SER A 43 13.21 11.53 -3.53
N ASN A 44 13.78 12.50 -4.23
CA ASN A 44 13.20 13.06 -5.45
C ASN A 44 13.08 12.07 -6.63
N LYS A 45 13.63 10.86 -6.49
CA LYS A 45 13.52 9.77 -7.48
C LYS A 45 12.37 8.83 -7.19
N MET A 46 11.79 8.92 -6.00
CA MET A 46 10.66 8.10 -5.58
C MET A 46 9.35 8.65 -6.11
N ASN A 47 8.43 7.74 -6.36
CA ASN A 47 7.04 8.01 -6.70
C ASN A 47 6.19 7.07 -5.85
N LEU A 48 5.60 7.59 -4.76
CA LEU A 48 4.84 6.79 -3.82
C LEU A 48 3.48 6.41 -4.41
N GLU A 49 3.12 5.14 -4.29
CA GLU A 49 1.82 4.61 -4.70
C GLU A 49 1.15 3.82 -3.58
N GLY A 50 1.88 3.00 -2.83
CA GLY A 50 1.33 2.24 -1.72
C GLY A 50 1.38 2.98 -0.39
N PHE A 51 0.29 2.89 0.40
CA PHE A 51 0.22 3.38 1.78
C PHE A 51 -0.63 2.44 2.63
N ALA A 52 -0.20 2.17 3.86
CA ALA A 52 -0.98 1.42 4.85
C ALA A 52 -0.70 1.92 6.27
N ILE A 53 -1.62 1.65 7.19
CA ILE A 53 -1.48 1.99 8.61
C ILE A 53 -1.64 0.72 9.44
N PHE A 54 -0.69 0.46 10.32
CA PHE A 54 -0.72 -0.64 11.26
C PHE A 54 -0.75 -0.12 12.70
N ASN A 55 -1.64 -0.69 13.53
CA ASN A 55 -1.65 -0.42 14.97
C ASN A 55 -0.85 -1.48 15.70
N SER A 56 0.23 -1.08 16.33
CA SER A 56 1.02 -1.92 17.22
C SER A 56 0.76 -1.58 18.68
N ALA A 57 1.26 -2.41 19.59
CA ALA A 57 1.24 -2.10 21.03
C ALA A 57 2.04 -0.84 21.39
N GLN A 58 2.96 -0.40 20.53
CA GLN A 58 3.81 0.78 20.75
C GLN A 58 3.30 2.04 20.04
N GLY A 59 2.24 1.94 19.22
CA GLY A 59 1.65 3.05 18.49
C GLY A 59 1.33 2.73 17.04
N GLN A 60 0.98 3.76 16.30
CA GLN A 60 0.65 3.64 14.88
C GLN A 60 1.93 3.62 14.03
N ILE A 61 1.93 2.78 13.01
CA ILE A 61 3.02 2.68 12.05
C ILE A 61 2.46 2.95 10.66
N PHE A 62 3.10 3.87 9.97
CA PHE A 62 2.88 4.11 8.57
C PHE A 62 3.80 3.21 7.74
N LEU A 63 3.23 2.56 6.75
CA LEU A 63 3.94 1.87 5.70
C LEU A 63 3.65 2.60 4.40
N TYR A 64 4.68 3.02 3.68
CA TYR A 64 4.52 3.68 2.39
C TYR A 64 5.60 3.23 1.43
N GLY A 65 5.20 3.04 0.19
CA GLY A 65 6.01 2.39 -0.83
C GLY A 65 6.16 3.20 -2.09
N ASP A 66 7.40 3.28 -2.57
CA ASP A 66 7.72 3.76 -3.90
C ASP A 66 7.48 2.65 -4.92
N ARG A 67 6.85 2.98 -6.03
CA ARG A 67 6.50 2.01 -7.09
C ARG A 67 7.67 1.30 -7.75
N GLY A 68 8.89 1.91 -7.70
CA GLY A 68 10.02 1.42 -8.47
C GLY A 68 9.88 1.62 -9.97
N SER A 69 10.67 0.88 -10.71
CA SER A 69 10.64 0.84 -12.19
C SER A 69 11.39 -0.38 -12.71
N ASN A 70 11.39 -0.62 -14.02
CA ASN A 70 12.23 -1.66 -14.65
C ASN A 70 13.74 -1.53 -14.37
N LYS A 71 14.20 -0.35 -13.96
CA LYS A 71 15.63 -0.04 -13.74
C LYS A 71 15.96 0.21 -12.27
N ARG A 72 14.97 0.22 -11.40
CA ARG A 72 15.14 0.54 -10.00
C ARG A 72 14.13 -0.23 -9.15
N ASN A 73 14.62 -0.90 -8.13
CA ASN A 73 13.79 -1.57 -7.16
C ASN A 73 12.90 -0.56 -6.41
N SER A 74 11.81 -1.03 -5.87
CA SER A 74 10.95 -0.24 -4.99
C SER A 74 11.58 -0.11 -3.62
N THR A 75 11.19 0.93 -2.89
CA THR A 75 11.53 1.09 -1.48
C THR A 75 10.25 1.12 -0.67
N LEU A 76 10.12 0.18 0.27
CA LEU A 76 9.13 0.25 1.33
C LEU A 76 9.75 0.98 2.51
N ILE A 77 9.01 1.89 3.11
CA ILE A 77 9.40 2.64 4.29
C ILE A 77 8.38 2.34 5.40
N THR A 78 8.88 2.03 6.60
CA THR A 78 8.07 1.96 7.81
C THR A 78 8.51 3.06 8.77
N ALA A 79 7.55 3.69 9.44
CA ALA A 79 7.83 4.75 10.40
C ALA A 79 6.75 4.81 11.48
N PHE A 80 7.13 5.06 12.72
CA PHE A 80 6.18 5.35 13.78
C PHE A 80 5.53 6.71 13.59
N TYR A 81 4.24 6.78 13.85
CA TYR A 81 3.45 8.00 13.83
C TYR A 81 2.85 8.28 15.19
N ASP A 82 3.17 9.44 15.75
CA ASP A 82 2.54 9.94 16.97
C ASP A 82 1.33 10.81 16.59
N PRO A 83 0.10 10.37 16.86
CA PRO A 83 -1.11 11.10 16.52
C PRO A 83 -1.34 12.36 17.39
N THR A 84 -0.60 12.52 18.49
CA THR A 84 -0.75 13.66 19.41
C THR A 84 -0.07 14.92 18.87
N ASN A 85 1.14 14.77 18.36
CA ASN A 85 1.95 15.88 17.84
C ASN A 85 2.24 15.77 16.34
N HIS A 86 1.70 14.72 15.70
CA HIS A 86 1.87 14.41 14.27
C HIS A 86 3.34 14.18 13.85
N ASN A 87 4.19 13.76 14.77
CA ASN A 87 5.57 13.42 14.47
C ASN A 87 5.68 12.03 13.85
N ILE A 88 6.62 11.89 12.89
CA ILE A 88 6.96 10.63 12.24
C ILE A 88 8.44 10.37 12.51
N TYR A 89 8.76 9.22 13.08
CA TYR A 89 10.11 8.90 13.57
C TYR A 89 10.44 7.40 13.40
N GLU A 90 11.65 6.98 13.75
CA GLU A 90 12.15 5.59 13.64
C GLU A 90 11.95 5.00 12.24
N ILE A 91 12.53 5.66 11.24
CA ILE A 91 12.33 5.33 9.83
C ILE A 91 13.22 4.16 9.44
N ASN A 92 12.59 3.08 8.95
CA ASN A 92 13.28 1.94 8.35
C ASN A 92 12.98 1.85 6.87
N LYS A 93 13.94 1.36 6.07
CA LYS A 93 13.81 1.22 4.61
C LYS A 93 14.14 -0.20 4.18
N PHE A 94 13.31 -0.74 3.31
CA PHE A 94 13.44 -2.07 2.75
C PHE A 94 13.43 -1.96 1.23
N GLU A 95 14.39 -2.60 0.58
CA GLU A 95 14.42 -2.71 -0.87
C GLU A 95 13.54 -3.87 -1.32
N ILE A 96 12.60 -3.62 -2.23
CA ILE A 96 11.61 -4.57 -2.70
C ILE A 96 11.86 -4.85 -4.18
N GLU A 97 12.14 -6.10 -4.50
CA GLU A 97 12.15 -6.63 -5.86
C GLU A 97 11.27 -7.87 -5.95
N LEU A 98 10.26 -7.83 -6.81
CA LEU A 98 9.30 -8.92 -6.97
C LEU A 98 9.51 -9.62 -8.31
N PRO A 99 9.36 -10.96 -8.39
CA PRO A 99 9.68 -11.72 -9.61
C PRO A 99 8.70 -11.46 -10.77
N ILE A 100 7.46 -11.10 -10.50
CA ILE A 100 6.40 -10.85 -11.50
C ILE A 100 5.68 -9.53 -11.18
N PRO A 101 5.34 -8.70 -12.20
CA PRO A 101 5.64 -8.82 -13.63
C PRO A 101 7.12 -8.57 -13.95
N LYS A 102 7.57 -9.04 -15.13
CA LYS A 102 8.99 -8.87 -15.56
C LYS A 102 9.23 -7.61 -16.40
N LYS A 103 8.19 -7.05 -17.01
CA LYS A 103 8.27 -5.90 -17.90
C LYS A 103 7.35 -4.79 -17.44
N SER A 104 7.73 -3.54 -17.70
CA SER A 104 6.97 -2.33 -17.32
C SER A 104 6.58 -2.33 -15.84
N LYS A 105 7.50 -2.83 -15.01
CA LYS A 105 7.26 -3.25 -13.63
C LYS A 105 7.12 -2.06 -12.68
N ARG A 106 6.08 -2.10 -11.87
CA ARG A 106 5.92 -1.40 -10.61
C ARG A 106 5.82 -2.47 -9.52
N ASN A 107 6.76 -2.53 -8.58
CA ASN A 107 6.73 -3.57 -7.53
C ASN A 107 5.68 -3.25 -6.45
N ILE A 108 5.38 -1.97 -6.23
CA ILE A 108 4.37 -1.50 -5.28
C ILE A 108 3.45 -0.55 -6.04
N ALA A 109 2.24 -1.00 -6.39
CA ALA A 109 1.17 -0.15 -6.90
C ALA A 109 0.18 0.20 -5.77
N ASP A 110 0.01 -0.71 -4.78
CA ASP A 110 -0.69 -0.42 -3.54
C ASP A 110 -0.16 -1.28 -2.40
N LEU A 111 -0.49 -0.91 -1.17
CA LEU A 111 -0.18 -1.62 0.07
C LEU A 111 -1.44 -1.80 0.91
N THR A 112 -1.60 -3.00 1.48
CA THR A 112 -2.62 -3.28 2.49
C THR A 112 -2.08 -4.23 3.55
N ILE A 113 -2.76 -4.28 4.71
CA ILE A 113 -2.37 -5.15 5.83
C ILE A 113 -3.60 -5.97 6.21
N ASP A 114 -3.42 -7.28 6.34
CA ASP A 114 -4.48 -8.18 6.80
C ASP A 114 -4.64 -8.14 8.34
N ILE A 115 -5.66 -8.83 8.84
CA ILE A 115 -5.98 -8.87 10.27
C ILE A 115 -4.88 -9.50 11.13
N ASN A 116 -4.02 -10.32 10.54
CA ASN A 116 -2.91 -10.99 11.21
C ASN A 116 -1.60 -10.18 11.12
N GLY A 117 -1.62 -9.02 10.46
CA GLY A 117 -0.44 -8.16 10.25
C GLY A 117 0.36 -8.50 9.00
N GLY A 118 -0.09 -9.42 8.16
CA GLY A 118 0.51 -9.70 6.87
C GLY A 118 0.49 -8.46 5.99
N VAL A 119 1.65 -8.07 5.44
CA VAL A 119 1.79 -6.91 4.56
C VAL A 119 1.75 -7.38 3.12
N TRP A 120 0.81 -6.83 2.36
CA TRP A 120 0.52 -7.23 0.99
C TRP A 120 0.71 -6.08 0.02
N THR A 121 1.12 -6.42 -1.20
CA THR A 121 1.25 -5.46 -2.30
C THR A 121 0.74 -6.03 -3.62
N SER A 122 0.25 -5.15 -4.48
CA SER A 122 0.06 -5.42 -5.90
C SER A 122 1.30 -5.00 -6.68
N ALA A 123 1.91 -5.94 -7.40
CA ALA A 123 2.96 -5.65 -8.35
C ALA A 123 2.37 -5.65 -9.76
N THR A 124 2.49 -4.52 -10.45
CA THR A 124 1.74 -4.27 -11.68
C THR A 124 2.67 -4.00 -12.87
N SER A 125 2.32 -4.54 -14.04
CA SER A 125 2.89 -4.14 -15.33
C SER A 125 2.10 -2.96 -15.88
N ASP A 126 2.79 -1.86 -16.13
CA ASP A 126 2.22 -0.66 -16.72
C ASP A 126 2.98 -0.24 -17.98
N PRO A 127 2.62 -0.80 -19.15
CA PRO A 127 3.26 -0.47 -20.41
C PRO A 127 2.68 0.79 -21.09
N GLY A 128 1.75 1.48 -20.43
CA GLY A 128 1.00 2.63 -20.96
C GLY A 128 -0.48 2.29 -21.20
N ASN A 129 -1.22 3.23 -21.76
CA ASN A 129 -2.69 3.27 -21.75
C ASN A 129 -3.43 2.10 -22.43
N ASN A 130 -2.74 1.29 -23.21
CA ASN A 130 -3.34 0.20 -23.98
C ASN A 130 -2.92 -1.22 -23.52
N GLY A 131 -2.18 -1.32 -22.41
CA GLY A 131 -1.73 -2.62 -21.91
C GLY A 131 -0.76 -3.37 -22.86
N PRO A 132 -0.64 -4.69 -22.78
CA PRO A 132 -1.37 -5.56 -21.86
C PRO A 132 -0.92 -5.38 -20.40
N PHE A 133 -1.89 -5.32 -19.52
CA PHE A 133 -1.64 -5.24 -18.08
C PHE A 133 -1.45 -6.62 -17.46
N LYS A 134 -0.76 -6.67 -16.35
CA LYS A 134 -0.62 -7.89 -15.52
C LYS A 134 -0.36 -7.46 -14.10
N THR A 135 -1.07 -8.05 -13.17
CA THR A 135 -0.82 -7.84 -11.73
C THR A 135 -0.51 -9.16 -11.05
N ALA A 136 0.42 -9.13 -10.12
CA ALA A 136 0.69 -10.22 -9.19
C ALA A 136 0.54 -9.72 -7.76
N ILE A 137 -0.18 -10.46 -6.92
CA ILE A 137 -0.42 -10.12 -5.51
C ILE A 137 0.54 -10.89 -4.63
N TYR A 138 1.24 -10.19 -3.75
CA TYR A 138 2.26 -10.76 -2.87
C TYR A 138 2.04 -10.40 -1.41
N GLN A 139 2.26 -11.37 -0.52
CA GLN A 139 2.60 -11.06 0.85
C GLN A 139 4.11 -10.82 0.93
N ILE A 140 4.51 -9.59 1.22
CA ILE A 140 5.92 -9.19 1.22
C ILE A 140 6.58 -9.28 2.60
N GLY A 141 5.79 -9.47 3.64
CA GLY A 141 6.30 -9.59 5.00
C GLY A 141 5.19 -9.57 6.04
N GLN A 142 5.60 -9.40 7.28
CA GLN A 142 4.73 -9.45 8.45
C GLN A 142 5.05 -8.31 9.40
N MET A 143 4.01 -7.61 9.88
CA MET A 143 4.11 -6.70 11.02
C MET A 143 3.92 -7.48 12.32
N ASN A 144 4.78 -7.30 13.27
CA ASN A 144 4.59 -7.86 14.61
C ASN A 144 3.97 -6.84 15.58
N ASN A 145 3.57 -7.31 16.76
CA ASN A 145 2.91 -6.47 17.77
C ASN A 145 3.78 -5.33 18.32
N THR A 146 5.10 -5.38 18.15
CA THR A 146 6.01 -4.28 18.55
C THR A 146 6.20 -3.25 17.44
N GLY A 147 5.60 -3.48 16.27
CA GLY A 147 5.69 -2.57 15.13
C GLY A 147 6.89 -2.79 14.24
N THR A 148 7.63 -3.88 14.43
CA THR A 148 8.71 -4.26 13.54
C THR A 148 8.14 -4.95 12.31
N PHE A 149 8.68 -4.62 11.16
CA PHE A 149 8.37 -5.28 9.90
C PHE A 149 9.44 -6.34 9.60
N ASP A 150 8.99 -7.59 9.50
CA ASP A 150 9.80 -8.73 9.09
C ASP A 150 9.57 -8.97 7.59
N PHE A 151 10.57 -8.64 6.79
CA PHE A 151 10.51 -8.78 5.34
C PHE A 151 10.75 -10.22 4.91
N ASN A 152 9.89 -10.75 4.04
CA ASN A 152 10.08 -12.05 3.44
C ASN A 152 11.29 -12.05 2.51
N HIS A 153 12.21 -13.01 2.69
CA HIS A 153 13.39 -13.09 1.83
C HIS A 153 12.97 -13.17 0.35
N PRO A 154 13.60 -12.44 -0.58
CA PRO A 154 13.19 -12.40 -1.99
C PRO A 154 13.04 -13.76 -2.66
N SER A 155 13.88 -14.76 -2.28
CA SER A 155 13.79 -16.12 -2.82
C SER A 155 12.53 -16.89 -2.41
N LEU A 156 11.81 -16.42 -1.39
CA LEU A 156 10.57 -17.03 -0.89
C LEU A 156 9.32 -16.31 -1.40
N LEU A 157 9.48 -15.21 -2.15
CA LEU A 157 8.36 -14.44 -2.66
C LEU A 157 7.72 -15.15 -3.86
N SER A 158 6.61 -15.83 -3.59
CA SER A 158 5.71 -16.35 -4.61
C SER A 158 4.42 -15.51 -4.63
N PRO A 159 3.88 -15.19 -5.81
CA PRO A 159 2.60 -14.48 -5.83
C PRO A 159 1.49 -15.41 -5.34
N LEU A 160 0.58 -14.88 -4.52
CA LEU A 160 -0.66 -15.56 -4.17
C LEU A 160 -1.47 -15.83 -5.44
N MET A 161 -1.55 -14.83 -6.31
CA MET A 161 -2.23 -14.94 -7.60
C MET A 161 -1.61 -14.02 -8.63
N VAL A 162 -1.83 -14.36 -9.89
CA VAL A 162 -1.49 -13.53 -11.04
C VAL A 162 -2.76 -13.26 -11.83
N ILE A 163 -3.04 -12.00 -12.12
CA ILE A 163 -4.24 -11.54 -12.79
C ILE A 163 -3.82 -10.93 -14.13
N GLU A 164 -4.22 -11.58 -15.21
CA GLU A 164 -3.91 -11.13 -16.56
C GLU A 164 -4.87 -10.02 -16.99
N ASN A 165 -4.35 -9.09 -17.79
CA ASN A 165 -5.11 -7.97 -18.38
C ASN A 165 -5.77 -7.04 -17.37
N GLN A 166 -5.26 -7.00 -16.13
CA GLN A 166 -5.75 -6.12 -15.07
C GLN A 166 -4.59 -5.37 -14.43
N LYS A 167 -4.76 -4.07 -14.24
CA LYS A 167 -3.86 -3.18 -13.51
C LYS A 167 -4.49 -2.86 -12.15
N VAL A 168 -4.16 -3.64 -11.13
CA VAL A 168 -4.67 -3.42 -9.76
C VAL A 168 -3.95 -2.25 -9.13
N GLU A 169 -4.67 -1.22 -8.80
CA GLU A 169 -4.20 0.05 -8.23
C GLU A 169 -4.71 0.28 -6.80
N ALA A 170 -5.63 -0.57 -6.32
CA ALA A 170 -6.08 -0.52 -4.93
C ALA A 170 -6.45 -1.90 -4.41
N MET A 171 -6.11 -2.14 -3.14
CA MET A 171 -6.38 -3.39 -2.42
C MET A 171 -6.83 -3.10 -0.99
N ILE A 172 -7.78 -3.89 -0.50
CA ILE A 172 -8.18 -3.85 0.91
C ILE A 172 -8.69 -5.22 1.37
N PHE A 173 -8.40 -5.57 2.62
CA PHE A 173 -9.04 -6.67 3.30
C PHE A 173 -10.32 -6.21 4.00
N ASP A 174 -11.42 -6.91 3.74
CA ASP A 174 -12.71 -6.72 4.43
C ASP A 174 -13.22 -8.07 4.93
N LYS A 175 -13.17 -8.30 6.23
CA LYS A 175 -13.69 -9.51 6.90
C LYS A 175 -13.19 -10.84 6.32
N GLY A 176 -11.91 -10.89 5.94
CA GLY A 176 -11.29 -12.07 5.34
C GLY A 176 -11.35 -12.12 3.82
N ASP A 177 -12.14 -11.28 3.18
CA ASP A 177 -12.16 -11.13 1.73
C ASP A 177 -11.08 -10.15 1.28
N LEU A 178 -10.44 -10.42 0.15
CA LEU A 178 -9.57 -9.48 -0.53
C LEU A 178 -10.34 -8.76 -1.64
N ILE A 179 -10.41 -7.46 -1.52
CA ILE A 179 -11.05 -6.58 -2.51
C ILE A 179 -9.96 -5.90 -3.32
N LEU A 180 -10.09 -5.98 -4.65
CA LEU A 180 -9.19 -5.37 -5.61
C LEU A 180 -9.96 -4.41 -6.51
N MET A 181 -9.35 -3.26 -6.79
CA MET A 181 -9.85 -2.31 -7.78
C MET A 181 -8.75 -2.02 -8.80
N THR A 182 -9.15 -1.94 -10.06
CA THR A 182 -8.23 -1.74 -11.18
C THR A 182 -8.44 -0.38 -11.81
N ASP A 183 -7.37 0.16 -12.37
CA ASP A 183 -7.41 1.22 -13.37
C ASP A 183 -6.74 0.72 -14.66
N ASN A 184 -7.55 0.17 -15.55
CA ASN A 184 -7.07 -0.38 -16.81
C ASN A 184 -7.01 0.69 -17.92
N GLU A 185 -6.82 1.95 -17.52
CA GLU A 185 -6.65 3.10 -18.42
C GLU A 185 -7.81 3.18 -19.44
N ASN A 186 -7.52 3.07 -20.73
CA ASN A 186 -8.53 3.14 -21.80
C ASN A 186 -9.60 2.04 -21.73
N TYR A 187 -9.39 0.97 -20.94
CA TYR A 187 -10.35 -0.14 -20.79
C TYR A 187 -11.23 -0.03 -19.55
N GLY A 188 -11.08 1.08 -18.78
CA GLY A 188 -11.90 1.39 -17.63
C GLY A 188 -11.46 0.65 -16.35
N ALA A 189 -12.32 0.66 -15.35
CA ALA A 189 -12.04 0.11 -14.02
C ALA A 189 -12.87 -1.16 -13.77
N THR A 190 -12.30 -2.06 -12.97
CA THR A 190 -12.95 -3.33 -12.56
C THR A 190 -12.86 -3.46 -11.04
N TYR A 191 -13.91 -3.98 -10.44
CA TYR A 191 -13.97 -4.39 -9.05
C TYR A 191 -13.94 -5.91 -8.97
N LEU A 192 -13.07 -6.47 -8.14
CA LEU A 192 -12.94 -7.89 -7.89
C LEU A 192 -13.03 -8.14 -6.37
N ARG A 193 -13.82 -9.11 -5.95
CA ARG A 193 -13.90 -9.57 -4.57
C ARG A 193 -13.56 -11.06 -4.51
N ILE A 194 -12.48 -11.38 -3.81
CA ILE A 194 -12.01 -12.73 -3.59
C ILE A 194 -12.44 -13.11 -2.18
N LYS A 195 -13.41 -13.99 -2.09
CA LYS A 195 -13.97 -14.44 -0.81
C LYS A 195 -12.98 -15.35 -0.10
N GLU A 196 -12.89 -15.18 1.23
CA GLU A 196 -12.09 -16.05 2.10
C GLU A 196 -10.68 -16.30 1.54
N ALA A 197 -10.03 -15.23 1.08
CA ALA A 197 -8.77 -15.29 0.34
C ALA A 197 -7.65 -16.07 1.09
N PHE A 198 -7.81 -16.28 2.41
CA PHE A 198 -6.80 -16.87 3.30
C PHE A 198 -7.36 -17.83 4.34
N ASN A 199 -8.55 -18.40 4.13
CA ASN A 199 -9.02 -19.50 4.95
C ASN A 199 -8.41 -20.81 4.44
N GLU A 200 -7.28 -21.21 5.01
CA GLU A 200 -6.87 -22.60 5.17
C GLU A 200 -6.97 -23.00 6.64
#